data_768d2e91293f455cb0a5f0d3a5283777
#
_entry.id   768d2e91293f455cb0a5f0d3a5283777
#
_cell.length_a   1.000
_cell.length_b   1.000
_cell.length_c   1.000
_cell.angle_alpha   90.00
_cell.angle_beta   90.00
_cell.angle_gamma   90.00
#
_symmetry.space_group_name_H-M   'P 1'
#
loop_
_entity.id
_entity.type
_entity.pdbx_description
1 polymer ?
#
loop_
_entity_poly.entity_id
_entity_poly.type
_entity_poly.pdbx_seq_one_letter_code
_entity_poly.pdbx_strand_id
1 'polypeptide(L)'
;EGSVPAVGPNGEVYVAWSGPLGNNNFKLFFDKSTDGGTTWLENDIVAGTQRGGWDYVVAGIYRSNGLPITLCDISNSPYRGTIYINYTDSAGPADHDVMVVKSTDGGTTWSAPIRVNDDPAGKEQFFTWMSIDQVTGYLYCVFYDRRNYANTQTDVYIARSTNGGTTWINERISAAPFTPASNIFFGDYTNISSHNGVVRPIWIRLVSGTLSVLTAIMNFPVGVEPVLKQNYPNPFNPNTTFEFDVPAFTGSGSQDVSIKVYDILGNETAVIVNGKLAPGSYKDEGDASMQPSGVYFYKLQSGSYSETKKMILAK
;
A
#
# COMPACT_ATOMS: atom_id res chain seq x y z
N GLU A 1 0.76 1.84 -24.75
CA GLU A 1 1.23 0.52 -24.30
C GLU A 1 0.70 0.19 -22.89
N GLY A 2 0.50 -1.13 -22.61
CA GLY A 2 0.19 -1.61 -21.26
C GLY A 2 -1.24 -1.36 -20.81
N SER A 3 -2.24 -1.67 -21.62
CA SER A 3 -3.63 -1.49 -21.22
C SER A 3 -4.15 -2.72 -20.49
N VAL A 4 -4.52 -2.52 -19.23
CA VAL A 4 -5.20 -3.51 -18.39
C VAL A 4 -6.56 -2.92 -18.00
N PRO A 5 -7.69 -3.46 -18.46
CA PRO A 5 -9.01 -2.91 -18.14
C PRO A 5 -9.44 -3.27 -16.73
N ALA A 6 -10.28 -2.42 -16.13
CA ALA A 6 -10.98 -2.66 -14.87
C ALA A 6 -12.48 -2.40 -15.02
N VAL A 7 -13.27 -3.08 -14.21
CA VAL A 7 -14.73 -2.88 -14.16
C VAL A 7 -15.08 -2.06 -12.92
N GLY A 8 -15.92 -1.08 -13.10
CA GLY A 8 -16.44 -0.23 -12.03
C GLY A 8 -17.66 -0.83 -11.33
N PRO A 9 -18.09 -0.21 -10.21
CA PRO A 9 -19.16 -0.74 -9.35
C PRO A 9 -20.55 -0.78 -9.99
N ASN A 10 -20.78 -0.07 -11.10
CA ASN A 10 -22.06 -0.07 -11.82
C ASN A 10 -21.92 -0.63 -13.25
N GLY A 11 -20.81 -1.34 -13.55
CA GLY A 11 -20.53 -1.95 -14.85
C GLY A 11 -19.78 -1.05 -15.82
N GLU A 12 -19.25 0.08 -15.36
CA GLU A 12 -18.32 0.89 -16.15
C GLU A 12 -17.10 0.09 -16.53
N VAL A 13 -16.51 0.38 -17.67
CA VAL A 13 -15.21 -0.16 -18.08
C VAL A 13 -14.19 0.96 -18.09
N TYR A 14 -13.09 0.75 -17.41
CA TYR A 14 -11.98 1.70 -17.29
C TYR A 14 -10.73 1.10 -17.92
N VAL A 15 -9.96 1.92 -18.62
CA VAL A 15 -8.69 1.52 -19.19
C VAL A 15 -7.69 2.67 -19.10
N ALA A 16 -6.47 2.36 -18.70
CA ALA A 16 -5.36 3.30 -18.77
C ALA A 16 -4.20 2.70 -19.56
N TRP A 17 -3.39 3.56 -20.16
CA TRP A 17 -2.19 3.16 -20.90
C TRP A 17 -1.14 4.27 -20.86
N SER A 18 0.10 3.90 -21.12
CA SER A 18 1.21 4.84 -21.33
C SER A 18 1.38 5.17 -22.79
N GLY A 19 1.57 6.45 -23.08
CA GLY A 19 1.83 6.90 -24.44
C GLY A 19 2.57 8.24 -24.48
N PRO A 20 3.26 8.54 -25.59
CA PRO A 20 3.93 9.82 -25.76
C PRO A 20 2.92 10.94 -26.04
N LEU A 21 3.14 12.09 -25.41
CA LEU A 21 2.49 13.35 -25.75
C LEU A 21 3.55 14.34 -26.25
N GLY A 22 3.96 14.21 -27.52
CA GLY A 22 5.09 14.96 -28.09
C GLY A 22 6.44 14.58 -27.46
N ASN A 23 7.52 15.00 -28.05
CA ASN A 23 8.95 14.87 -27.70
C ASN A 23 9.29 14.18 -26.35
N ASN A 24 9.21 12.85 -26.28
CA ASN A 24 9.56 12.04 -25.10
C ASN A 24 8.83 12.40 -23.78
N ASN A 25 7.70 13.09 -23.87
CA ASN A 25 6.87 13.41 -22.73
C ASN A 25 5.77 12.35 -22.61
N PHE A 26 6.03 11.31 -21.86
CA PHE A 26 5.06 10.22 -21.65
C PHE A 26 4.00 10.59 -20.63
N LYS A 27 2.78 10.19 -20.93
CA LYS A 27 1.60 10.39 -20.10
C LYS A 27 0.90 9.06 -19.81
N LEU A 28 0.20 9.06 -18.71
CA LEU A 28 -0.82 8.06 -18.40
C LEU A 28 -2.13 8.60 -18.99
N PHE A 29 -2.60 7.95 -20.04
CA PHE A 29 -3.92 8.23 -20.61
C PHE A 29 -4.94 7.33 -19.96
N PHE A 30 -6.16 7.80 -19.90
CA PHE A 30 -7.31 7.09 -19.33
C PHE A 30 -8.53 7.31 -20.21
N ASP A 31 -9.29 6.24 -20.37
CA ASP A 31 -10.60 6.27 -21.03
C ASP A 31 -11.61 5.41 -20.26
N LYS A 32 -12.88 5.66 -20.47
CA LYS A 32 -13.98 4.93 -19.83
C LYS A 32 -15.18 4.74 -20.76
N SER A 33 -15.87 3.64 -20.54
CA SER A 33 -17.19 3.36 -21.09
C SER A 33 -18.19 3.18 -19.94
N THR A 34 -19.41 3.68 -20.12
CA THR A 34 -20.52 3.51 -19.18
C THR A 34 -21.63 2.61 -19.71
N ASP A 35 -21.43 1.99 -20.87
CA ASP A 35 -22.38 1.15 -21.59
C ASP A 35 -21.79 -0.22 -21.98
N GLY A 36 -20.88 -0.73 -21.14
CA GLY A 36 -20.27 -2.05 -21.32
C GLY A 36 -19.25 -2.12 -22.47
N GLY A 37 -18.61 -1.00 -22.82
CA GLY A 37 -17.60 -0.93 -23.87
C GLY A 37 -18.13 -0.59 -25.25
N THR A 38 -19.41 -0.23 -25.37
CA THR A 38 -20.02 0.11 -26.67
C THR A 38 -19.56 1.50 -27.14
N THR A 39 -19.56 2.49 -26.23
CA THR A 39 -19.05 3.82 -26.50
C THR A 39 -17.98 4.21 -25.47
N TRP A 40 -17.09 5.07 -25.86
CA TRP A 40 -15.97 5.58 -25.08
C TRP A 40 -15.95 7.10 -25.10
N LEU A 41 -15.13 7.73 -24.27
CA LEU A 41 -15.00 9.19 -24.29
C LEU A 41 -14.54 9.69 -25.67
N GLU A 42 -15.01 10.85 -26.09
CA GLU A 42 -14.55 11.47 -27.33
C GLU A 42 -13.05 11.86 -27.28
N ASN A 43 -12.58 12.21 -26.08
CA ASN A 43 -11.17 12.56 -25.85
C ASN A 43 -10.66 11.86 -24.61
N ASP A 44 -9.49 11.25 -24.72
CA ASP A 44 -8.80 10.62 -23.61
C ASP A 44 -8.42 11.62 -22.53
N ILE A 45 -8.51 11.19 -21.27
CA ILE A 45 -8.11 11.99 -20.12
C ILE A 45 -6.64 11.73 -19.80
N VAL A 46 -5.86 12.78 -19.54
CA VAL A 46 -4.51 12.64 -19.02
C VAL A 46 -4.59 12.47 -17.49
N ALA A 47 -4.38 11.24 -17.02
CA ALA A 47 -4.39 10.90 -15.60
C ALA A 47 -3.10 11.29 -14.87
N GLY A 48 -1.99 11.43 -15.58
CA GLY A 48 -0.70 11.77 -14.97
C GLY A 48 0.44 11.84 -15.96
N THR A 49 1.63 12.13 -15.45
CA THR A 49 2.88 12.05 -16.23
C THR A 49 3.65 10.82 -15.79
N GLN A 50 4.23 10.09 -16.73
CA GLN A 50 5.13 8.98 -16.48
C GLN A 50 6.52 9.36 -16.96
N ARG A 51 7.40 9.73 -16.03
CA ARG A 51 8.80 10.05 -16.35
C ARG A 51 9.53 8.80 -16.78
N GLY A 52 10.37 8.90 -17.81
CA GLY A 52 11.07 7.74 -18.40
C GLY A 52 10.20 6.91 -19.35
N GLY A 53 8.88 7.09 -19.33
CA GLY A 53 7.95 6.35 -20.16
C GLY A 53 7.76 4.88 -19.72
N TRP A 54 7.13 4.09 -20.58
CA TRP A 54 6.89 2.68 -20.33
C TRP A 54 8.10 1.77 -20.67
N ASP A 55 9.05 2.26 -21.45
CA ASP A 55 10.25 1.53 -21.88
C ASP A 55 11.49 2.21 -21.27
N TYR A 56 11.97 1.66 -20.17
CA TYR A 56 13.13 2.16 -19.45
C TYR A 56 14.14 1.05 -19.17
N VAL A 57 15.37 1.43 -18.84
CA VAL A 57 16.48 0.49 -18.63
C VAL A 57 16.70 0.25 -17.15
N VAL A 58 16.69 -1.03 -16.76
CA VAL A 58 17.12 -1.50 -15.45
C VAL A 58 18.38 -2.34 -15.61
N ALA A 59 19.45 -1.99 -14.88
CA ALA A 59 20.72 -2.67 -15.00
C ALA A 59 20.61 -4.18 -14.73
N GLY A 60 21.15 -5.02 -15.61
CA GLY A 60 21.09 -6.48 -15.51
C GLY A 60 19.75 -7.12 -15.91
N ILE A 61 18.74 -6.35 -16.27
CA ILE A 61 17.50 -6.83 -16.86
C ILE A 61 17.59 -6.74 -18.39
N TYR A 62 17.20 -7.80 -19.09
CA TYR A 62 17.21 -7.86 -20.56
C TYR A 62 16.30 -6.82 -21.18
N ARG A 63 15.07 -6.71 -20.67
CA ARG A 63 14.04 -5.74 -21.04
C ARG A 63 13.22 -5.40 -19.82
N SER A 64 12.98 -4.14 -19.56
CA SER A 64 12.12 -3.65 -18.50
C SER A 64 11.03 -2.73 -19.05
N ASN A 65 9.95 -2.61 -18.32
CA ASN A 65 8.83 -1.77 -18.66
C ASN A 65 8.13 -1.21 -17.41
N GLY A 66 7.47 -0.07 -17.57
CA GLY A 66 6.66 0.59 -16.54
C GLY A 66 5.18 0.59 -16.87
N LEU A 67 4.69 -0.46 -17.51
CA LEU A 67 3.32 -0.57 -18.00
C LEU A 67 2.30 -0.31 -16.88
N PRO A 68 1.29 0.57 -17.11
CA PRO A 68 0.30 0.90 -16.10
C PRO A 68 -0.74 -0.22 -15.94
N ILE A 69 -1.18 -0.42 -14.70
CA ILE A 69 -2.23 -1.35 -14.31
C ILE A 69 -3.41 -0.56 -13.79
N THR A 70 -4.57 -0.69 -14.44
CA THR A 70 -5.81 -0.05 -14.02
C THR A 70 -6.59 -0.96 -13.08
N LEU A 71 -7.12 -0.41 -12.00
CA LEU A 71 -7.93 -1.13 -11.01
C LEU A 71 -9.08 -0.23 -10.55
N CYS A 72 -10.18 -0.85 -10.11
CA CYS A 72 -11.27 -0.14 -9.44
C CYS A 72 -11.69 -0.89 -8.19
N ASP A 73 -11.89 -0.17 -7.10
CA ASP A 73 -12.46 -0.73 -5.88
C ASP A 73 -13.98 -0.87 -6.07
N ILE A 74 -14.44 -2.12 -6.14
CA ILE A 74 -15.87 -2.46 -6.17
C ILE A 74 -16.34 -3.08 -4.85
N SER A 75 -15.48 -3.09 -3.81
CA SER A 75 -15.80 -3.59 -2.47
C SER A 75 -16.86 -2.72 -1.77
N ASN A 76 -17.21 -3.08 -0.55
CA ASN A 76 -18.05 -2.24 0.32
C ASN A 76 -17.23 -1.31 1.22
N SER A 77 -15.95 -1.10 0.92
CA SER A 77 -15.09 -0.20 1.66
C SER A 77 -15.49 1.27 1.48
N PRO A 78 -15.00 2.20 2.33
CA PRO A 78 -15.17 3.64 2.12
C PRO A 78 -14.58 4.17 0.81
N TYR A 79 -13.79 3.35 0.11
CA TYR A 79 -13.09 3.70 -1.14
C TYR A 79 -13.77 3.15 -2.39
N ARG A 80 -14.97 2.54 -2.24
CA ARG A 80 -15.76 2.02 -3.36
C ARG A 80 -15.90 3.03 -4.49
N GLY A 81 -15.59 2.61 -5.72
CA GLY A 81 -15.61 3.45 -6.92
C GLY A 81 -14.32 4.21 -7.19
N THR A 82 -13.34 4.15 -6.27
CA THR A 82 -12.02 4.72 -6.54
C THR A 82 -11.31 3.93 -7.63
N ILE A 83 -10.82 4.64 -8.64
CA ILE A 83 -10.01 4.08 -9.72
C ILE A 83 -8.55 4.35 -9.39
N TYR A 84 -7.70 3.35 -9.58
CA TYR A 84 -6.25 3.42 -9.36
C TYR A 84 -5.51 3.08 -10.65
N ILE A 85 -4.41 3.78 -10.90
CA ILE A 85 -3.43 3.43 -11.93
C ILE A 85 -2.09 3.25 -11.23
N ASN A 86 -1.60 2.01 -11.19
CA ASN A 86 -0.28 1.66 -10.68
C ASN A 86 0.71 1.58 -11.83
N TYR A 87 1.90 2.13 -11.67
CA TYR A 87 2.92 2.20 -12.72
C TYR A 87 4.32 2.39 -12.12
N THR A 88 5.35 2.26 -12.96
CA THR A 88 6.71 2.66 -12.59
C THR A 88 7.01 4.02 -13.19
N ASP A 89 7.63 4.90 -12.40
CA ASP A 89 8.08 6.24 -12.79
C ASP A 89 9.59 6.37 -12.59
N SER A 90 10.29 7.09 -13.46
CA SER A 90 11.74 7.30 -13.37
C SER A 90 12.07 8.70 -12.89
N ALA A 91 12.69 8.83 -11.74
CA ALA A 91 13.23 10.10 -11.25
C ALA A 91 14.59 10.42 -11.86
N GLY A 92 15.27 9.42 -12.43
CA GLY A 92 16.57 9.53 -13.07
C GLY A 92 17.16 8.17 -13.44
N PRO A 93 18.39 8.13 -13.97
CA PRO A 93 19.10 6.87 -14.19
C PRO A 93 19.26 6.09 -12.88
N ALA A 94 18.87 4.81 -12.88
CA ALA A 94 18.90 3.92 -11.72
C ALA A 94 18.07 4.42 -10.49
N ASP A 95 17.03 5.20 -10.76
CA ASP A 95 16.11 5.73 -9.75
C ASP A 95 14.68 5.60 -10.28
N HIS A 96 14.13 4.40 -10.12
CA HIS A 96 12.79 4.04 -10.55
C HIS A 96 11.93 3.76 -9.32
N ASP A 97 10.75 4.38 -9.27
CA ASP A 97 9.80 4.24 -8.16
C ASP A 97 8.50 3.59 -8.63
N VAL A 98 7.88 2.84 -7.74
CA VAL A 98 6.50 2.34 -7.91
C VAL A 98 5.53 3.42 -7.46
N MET A 99 4.65 3.83 -8.35
CA MET A 99 3.71 4.94 -8.14
C MET A 99 2.26 4.51 -8.31
N VAL A 100 1.37 5.27 -7.71
CA VAL A 100 -0.08 5.19 -7.90
C VAL A 100 -0.64 6.60 -8.07
N VAL A 101 -1.52 6.79 -9.04
CA VAL A 101 -2.48 7.89 -9.08
C VAL A 101 -3.88 7.34 -8.90
N LYS A 102 -4.79 8.12 -8.31
CA LYS A 102 -6.16 7.70 -8.07
C LYS A 102 -7.18 8.78 -8.43
N SER A 103 -8.37 8.32 -8.82
CA SER A 103 -9.55 9.15 -9.04
C SER A 103 -10.71 8.67 -8.19
N THR A 104 -11.42 9.58 -7.55
CA THR A 104 -12.62 9.32 -6.74
C THR A 104 -13.90 9.84 -7.39
N ASP A 105 -13.81 10.34 -8.60
CA ASP A 105 -14.91 10.99 -9.36
C ASP A 105 -15.14 10.36 -10.74
N GLY A 106 -14.85 9.04 -10.83
CA GLY A 106 -15.06 8.29 -12.07
C GLY A 106 -14.07 8.65 -13.18
N GLY A 107 -12.84 9.01 -12.85
CA GLY A 107 -11.77 9.32 -13.79
C GLY A 107 -11.76 10.76 -14.31
N THR A 108 -12.61 11.65 -13.76
CA THR A 108 -12.67 13.05 -14.21
C THR A 108 -11.46 13.85 -13.75
N THR A 109 -11.07 13.66 -12.48
CA THR A 109 -9.84 14.26 -11.92
C THR A 109 -8.96 13.19 -11.27
N TRP A 110 -7.66 13.47 -11.18
CA TRP A 110 -6.66 12.54 -10.67
C TRP A 110 -5.79 13.19 -9.59
N SER A 111 -5.39 12.40 -8.64
CA SER A 111 -4.47 12.83 -7.57
C SER A 111 -3.08 13.14 -8.12
N ALA A 112 -2.28 13.87 -7.34
CA ALA A 112 -0.83 13.83 -7.50
C ALA A 112 -0.33 12.37 -7.35
N PRO A 113 0.81 12.01 -8.00
CA PRO A 113 1.41 10.70 -7.82
C PRO A 113 1.76 10.41 -6.36
N ILE A 114 1.41 9.22 -5.89
CA ILE A 114 1.71 8.71 -4.55
C ILE A 114 2.75 7.60 -4.70
N ARG A 115 3.87 7.72 -4.01
CA ARG A 115 4.91 6.70 -4.01
C ARG A 115 4.49 5.52 -3.14
N VAL A 116 4.63 4.31 -3.67
CA VAL A 116 4.27 3.05 -3.02
C VAL A 116 5.44 2.47 -2.22
N ASN A 117 6.64 2.48 -2.81
CA ASN A 117 7.86 2.07 -2.11
C ASN A 117 8.32 3.15 -1.11
N ASP A 118 8.88 2.75 0.03
CA ASP A 118 9.22 3.60 1.17
C ASP A 118 10.73 3.75 1.42
N ASP A 119 11.56 3.26 0.51
CA ASP A 119 13.03 3.37 0.58
C ASP A 119 13.53 4.80 0.25
N PRO A 120 14.79 5.13 0.58
CA PRO A 120 15.42 6.35 0.11
C PRO A 120 15.53 6.40 -1.41
N ALA A 121 15.48 7.60 -2.00
CA ALA A 121 15.69 7.82 -3.43
C ALA A 121 17.05 7.30 -3.93
N GLY A 122 17.18 7.02 -5.22
CA GLY A 122 18.40 6.55 -5.86
C GLY A 122 18.53 5.03 -5.91
N LYS A 123 17.43 4.31 -5.85
CA LYS A 123 17.35 2.86 -6.00
C LYS A 123 16.28 2.48 -7.01
N GLU A 124 16.36 1.25 -7.50
CA GLU A 124 15.46 0.78 -8.55
C GLU A 124 14.36 -0.11 -7.97
N GLN A 125 13.09 0.25 -8.22
CA GLN A 125 11.92 -0.58 -8.07
C GLN A 125 11.25 -0.73 -9.43
N PHE A 126 10.92 -1.97 -9.82
CA PHE A 126 10.46 -2.25 -11.18
C PHE A 126 9.54 -3.47 -11.25
N PHE A 127 8.88 -3.66 -12.39
CA PHE A 127 7.89 -4.71 -12.65
C PHE A 127 6.82 -4.78 -11.58
N THR A 128 6.17 -3.64 -11.35
CA THR A 128 5.08 -3.55 -10.38
C THR A 128 3.80 -4.19 -10.90
N TRP A 129 3.03 -4.76 -9.98
CA TRP A 129 1.64 -5.15 -10.22
C TRP A 129 0.82 -4.95 -8.95
N MET A 130 -0.42 -4.49 -9.10
CA MET A 130 -1.29 -4.18 -7.98
C MET A 130 -2.58 -5.00 -8.05
N SER A 131 -3.15 -5.33 -6.89
CA SER A 131 -4.44 -5.98 -6.71
C SER A 131 -5.24 -5.27 -5.62
N ILE A 132 -6.56 -5.28 -5.75
CA ILE A 132 -7.50 -4.85 -4.71
C ILE A 132 -8.19 -6.09 -4.16
N ASP A 133 -8.17 -6.26 -2.86
CA ASP A 133 -9.03 -7.22 -2.18
C ASP A 133 -10.46 -6.67 -2.16
N GLN A 134 -11.31 -7.21 -2.99
CA GLN A 134 -12.69 -6.73 -3.17
C GLN A 134 -13.63 -7.08 -2.00
N VAL A 135 -13.12 -7.71 -0.93
CA VAL A 135 -13.84 -7.88 0.34
C VAL A 135 -13.54 -6.72 1.29
N THR A 136 -12.25 -6.31 1.36
CA THR A 136 -11.78 -5.32 2.33
C THR A 136 -11.54 -3.93 1.74
N GLY A 137 -11.36 -3.82 0.45
CA GLY A 137 -10.85 -2.60 -0.21
C GLY A 137 -9.35 -2.37 -0.02
N TYR A 138 -8.63 -3.33 0.56
CA TYR A 138 -7.18 -3.21 0.76
C TYR A 138 -6.44 -3.38 -0.55
N LEU A 139 -5.38 -2.58 -0.71
CA LEU A 139 -4.54 -2.61 -1.88
C LEU A 139 -3.25 -3.37 -1.57
N TYR A 140 -2.82 -4.19 -2.51
CA TYR A 140 -1.57 -4.91 -2.44
C TYR A 140 -0.79 -4.71 -3.73
N CYS A 141 0.50 -4.40 -3.62
CA CYS A 141 1.38 -4.16 -4.74
C CYS A 141 2.65 -5.00 -4.60
N VAL A 142 3.01 -5.78 -5.61
CA VAL A 142 4.26 -6.54 -5.67
C VAL A 142 5.21 -5.88 -6.63
N PHE A 143 6.51 -5.87 -6.33
CA PHE A 143 7.56 -5.31 -7.18
C PHE A 143 8.93 -5.86 -6.82
N TYR A 144 9.88 -5.78 -7.76
CA TYR A 144 11.29 -5.99 -7.50
C TYR A 144 11.91 -4.75 -6.89
N ASP A 145 12.91 -4.95 -6.00
CA ASP A 145 13.47 -3.87 -5.20
C ASP A 145 14.96 -4.08 -4.94
N ARG A 146 15.75 -3.03 -5.11
CA ARG A 146 17.20 -3.00 -4.91
C ARG A 146 17.64 -2.13 -3.74
N ARG A 147 16.74 -1.71 -2.86
CA ARG A 147 17.01 -0.80 -1.74
C ARG A 147 18.19 -1.19 -0.87
N ASN A 148 18.45 -2.49 -0.71
CA ASN A 148 19.47 -3.02 0.18
C ASN A 148 20.84 -3.24 -0.50
N TYR A 149 20.96 -2.95 -1.82
CA TYR A 149 22.15 -3.35 -2.58
C TYR A 149 22.76 -2.18 -3.36
N ALA A 150 24.09 -2.23 -3.50
CA ALA A 150 24.86 -1.31 -4.34
C ALA A 150 25.11 -1.87 -5.76
N ASN A 151 24.66 -3.09 -6.01
CA ASN A 151 24.82 -3.82 -7.27
C ASN A 151 23.44 -4.25 -7.81
N THR A 152 23.41 -5.15 -8.79
CA THR A 152 22.16 -5.65 -9.41
C THR A 152 21.44 -6.75 -8.61
N GLN A 153 21.89 -7.05 -7.38
CA GLN A 153 21.11 -7.93 -6.50
C GLN A 153 19.71 -7.34 -6.28
N THR A 154 18.73 -8.22 -6.30
CA THR A 154 17.32 -7.84 -6.33
C THR A 154 16.54 -8.70 -5.35
N ASP A 155 15.75 -8.07 -4.52
CA ASP A 155 14.72 -8.67 -3.68
C ASP A 155 13.34 -8.52 -4.32
N VAL A 156 12.33 -9.13 -3.71
CA VAL A 156 10.91 -8.92 -4.03
C VAL A 156 10.22 -8.38 -2.78
N TYR A 157 9.49 -7.29 -2.96
CA TYR A 157 8.70 -6.64 -1.92
C TYR A 157 7.22 -6.68 -2.25
N ILE A 158 6.43 -6.64 -1.20
CA ILE A 158 5.00 -6.33 -1.25
C ILE A 158 4.77 -5.03 -0.49
N ALA A 159 3.92 -4.18 -1.03
CA ALA A 159 3.37 -3.04 -0.32
C ALA A 159 1.87 -3.24 -0.09
N ARG A 160 1.39 -2.88 1.10
CA ARG A 160 -0.02 -2.93 1.47
C ARG A 160 -0.51 -1.55 1.89
N SER A 161 -1.71 -1.19 1.43
CA SER A 161 -2.46 -0.03 1.92
C SER A 161 -3.85 -0.44 2.38
N THR A 162 -4.27 0.05 3.54
CA THR A 162 -5.61 -0.16 4.12
C THR A 162 -6.46 1.11 4.09
N ASN A 163 -5.90 2.21 3.59
CA ASN A 163 -6.51 3.55 3.61
C ASN A 163 -6.64 4.16 2.20
N GLY A 164 -7.03 3.33 1.22
CA GLY A 164 -7.29 3.77 -0.15
C GLY A 164 -6.05 4.32 -0.86
N GLY A 165 -4.87 3.71 -0.62
CA GLY A 165 -3.62 4.08 -1.28
C GLY A 165 -2.99 5.37 -0.78
N THR A 166 -3.39 5.88 0.40
CA THR A 166 -2.83 7.12 0.96
C THR A 166 -1.47 6.87 1.62
N THR A 167 -1.33 5.75 2.32
CA THR A 167 -0.06 5.30 2.90
C THR A 167 0.16 3.82 2.62
N TRP A 168 1.42 3.38 2.65
CA TRP A 168 1.84 2.04 2.30
C TRP A 168 2.81 1.48 3.34
N ILE A 169 2.67 0.19 3.63
CA ILE A 169 3.61 -0.59 4.44
C ILE A 169 4.30 -1.56 3.51
N ASN A 170 5.64 -1.55 3.50
CA ASN A 170 6.46 -2.37 2.62
C ASN A 170 7.11 -3.51 3.39
N GLU A 171 7.08 -4.71 2.83
CA GLU A 171 7.67 -5.91 3.41
C GLU A 171 8.42 -6.72 2.34
N ARG A 172 9.64 -7.18 2.67
CA ARG A 172 10.37 -8.11 1.81
C ARG A 172 9.75 -9.49 1.90
N ILE A 173 9.42 -10.08 0.74
CA ILE A 173 8.82 -11.42 0.64
C ILE A 173 9.77 -12.46 0.03
N SER A 174 10.85 -12.04 -0.62
CA SER A 174 11.89 -12.96 -1.08
C SER A 174 12.70 -13.51 0.10
N ALA A 175 12.85 -14.83 0.18
CA ALA A 175 13.68 -15.48 1.21
C ALA A 175 15.17 -15.15 1.07
N ALA A 176 15.61 -14.89 -0.16
CA ALA A 176 16.98 -14.49 -0.49
C ALA A 176 16.97 -13.64 -1.77
N PRO A 177 17.94 -12.72 -1.91
CA PRO A 177 18.09 -11.95 -3.14
C PRO A 177 18.57 -12.86 -4.28
N PHE A 178 18.40 -12.37 -5.50
CA PHE A 178 18.98 -12.98 -6.70
C PHE A 178 19.62 -11.90 -7.57
N THR A 179 20.46 -12.31 -8.51
CA THR A 179 21.08 -11.39 -9.47
C THR A 179 20.58 -11.74 -10.87
N PRO A 180 19.80 -10.87 -11.51
CA PRO A 180 19.39 -11.08 -12.90
C PRO A 180 20.59 -10.94 -13.85
N ALA A 181 20.46 -11.49 -15.06
CA ALA A 181 21.47 -11.42 -16.10
C ALA A 181 20.88 -10.82 -17.38
N SER A 182 21.52 -9.79 -17.90
CA SER A 182 21.03 -9.02 -19.06
C SER A 182 20.95 -9.82 -20.37
N ASN A 183 21.55 -10.99 -20.44
CA ASN A 183 21.48 -11.91 -21.58
C ASN A 183 20.39 -13.00 -21.44
N ILE A 184 19.63 -12.97 -20.35
CA ILE A 184 18.52 -13.90 -20.10
C ILE A 184 17.22 -13.10 -20.05
N PHE A 185 16.27 -13.44 -20.91
CA PHE A 185 14.94 -12.85 -20.87
C PHE A 185 14.23 -13.23 -19.57
N PHE A 186 14.00 -12.26 -18.72
CA PHE A 186 13.54 -12.41 -17.35
C PHE A 186 12.00 -12.37 -17.21
N GLY A 187 11.28 -12.08 -18.31
CA GLY A 187 9.86 -11.79 -18.33
C GLY A 187 9.58 -10.29 -18.36
N ASP A 188 8.31 -9.91 -18.43
CA ASP A 188 7.87 -8.53 -18.58
C ASP A 188 7.13 -8.00 -17.35
N TYR A 189 6.69 -8.87 -16.45
CA TYR A 189 5.86 -8.47 -15.29
C TYR A 189 5.90 -9.50 -14.17
N THR A 190 5.56 -9.02 -12.98
CA THR A 190 5.06 -9.81 -11.85
C THR A 190 3.54 -9.89 -11.93
N ASN A 191 2.91 -10.54 -10.96
CA ASN A 191 1.46 -10.47 -10.76
C ASN A 191 1.12 -10.71 -9.30
N ILE A 192 -0.07 -10.29 -8.88
CA ILE A 192 -0.58 -10.50 -7.53
C ILE A 192 -2.10 -10.63 -7.57
N SER A 193 -2.64 -11.56 -6.80
CA SER A 193 -4.07 -11.72 -6.57
C SER A 193 -4.37 -11.60 -5.09
N SER A 194 -5.49 -10.98 -4.74
CA SER A 194 -5.93 -10.82 -3.36
C SER A 194 -7.44 -11.01 -3.24
N HIS A 195 -7.87 -11.76 -2.22
CA HIS A 195 -9.27 -11.97 -1.90
C HIS A 195 -9.43 -12.41 -0.44
N ASN A 196 -10.25 -11.71 0.32
CA ASN A 196 -10.58 -12.02 1.72
C ASN A 196 -9.32 -12.23 2.58
N GLY A 197 -8.34 -11.33 2.45
CA GLY A 197 -7.06 -11.38 3.16
C GLY A 197 -6.08 -12.42 2.64
N VAL A 198 -6.47 -13.28 1.71
CA VAL A 198 -5.58 -14.23 1.05
C VAL A 198 -4.87 -13.51 -0.09
N VAL A 199 -3.54 -13.38 -0.02
CA VAL A 199 -2.74 -12.67 -1.00
C VAL A 199 -1.69 -13.61 -1.60
N ARG A 200 -1.60 -13.64 -2.92
CA ARG A 200 -0.72 -14.53 -3.69
C ARG A 200 0.03 -13.73 -4.74
N PRO A 201 1.19 -13.15 -4.41
CA PRO A 201 2.11 -12.61 -5.40
C PRO A 201 2.80 -13.72 -6.19
N ILE A 202 3.15 -13.45 -7.44
CA ILE A 202 3.92 -14.33 -8.30
C ILE A 202 5.04 -13.55 -8.97
N TRP A 203 6.24 -14.10 -8.99
CA TRP A 203 7.42 -13.46 -9.56
C TRP A 203 8.40 -14.47 -10.14
N ILE A 204 9.34 -13.99 -10.95
CA ILE A 204 10.42 -14.78 -11.51
C ILE A 204 11.69 -14.55 -10.69
N ARG A 205 12.49 -15.59 -10.52
CA ARG A 205 13.80 -15.57 -9.89
C ARG A 205 14.80 -16.32 -10.73
N LEU A 206 16.00 -15.74 -10.91
CA LEU A 206 17.12 -16.38 -11.58
C LEU A 206 18.11 -16.91 -10.54
N VAL A 207 18.40 -18.20 -10.55
CA VAL A 207 19.41 -18.83 -9.67
C VAL A 207 20.25 -19.79 -10.49
N SER A 208 21.57 -19.58 -10.49
CA SER A 208 22.54 -20.42 -11.23
C SER A 208 22.15 -20.64 -12.70
N GLY A 209 21.68 -19.59 -13.37
CA GLY A 209 21.27 -19.62 -14.77
C GLY A 209 19.88 -20.24 -15.03
N THR A 210 19.18 -20.69 -14.00
CA THR A 210 17.83 -21.27 -14.11
C THR A 210 16.78 -20.27 -13.65
N LEU A 211 15.77 -20.04 -14.50
CA LEU A 211 14.59 -19.26 -14.15
C LEU A 211 13.59 -20.15 -13.40
N SER A 212 13.03 -19.61 -12.34
CA SER A 212 11.97 -20.25 -11.55
C SER A 212 10.86 -19.25 -11.28
N VAL A 213 9.62 -19.71 -11.33
CA VAL A 213 8.44 -18.94 -10.91
C VAL A 213 8.17 -19.27 -9.45
N LEU A 214 8.07 -18.23 -8.63
CA LEU A 214 7.84 -18.35 -7.20
C LEU A 214 6.56 -17.62 -6.79
N THR A 215 6.03 -18.00 -5.65
CA THR A 215 4.91 -17.34 -4.97
C THR A 215 5.16 -17.31 -3.47
N ALA A 216 4.49 -16.41 -2.77
CA ALA A 216 4.41 -16.41 -1.31
C ALA A 216 2.97 -16.70 -0.88
N ILE A 217 2.84 -17.47 0.21
CA ILE A 217 1.54 -17.73 0.83
C ILE A 217 1.37 -16.70 1.95
N MET A 218 0.61 -15.65 1.64
CA MET A 218 0.37 -14.56 2.59
C MET A 218 -1.12 -14.54 2.96
N ASN A 219 -1.38 -14.44 4.24
CA ASN A 219 -2.74 -14.32 4.76
C ASN A 219 -2.78 -13.14 5.72
N PHE A 220 -3.53 -12.12 5.36
CA PHE A 220 -3.78 -10.96 6.20
C PHE A 220 -5.15 -11.15 6.85
N PRO A 221 -5.28 -11.00 8.17
CA PRO A 221 -6.58 -11.06 8.83
C PRO A 221 -7.54 -10.04 8.23
N VAL A 222 -8.70 -10.50 7.82
CA VAL A 222 -9.77 -9.66 7.29
C VAL A 222 -10.63 -9.18 8.45
N GLY A 223 -10.86 -7.88 8.52
CA GLY A 223 -11.74 -7.29 9.53
C GLY A 223 -11.09 -7.02 10.89
N VAL A 224 -9.77 -7.12 10.99
CA VAL A 224 -9.04 -6.72 12.19
C VAL A 224 -8.09 -5.57 11.84
N GLU A 225 -8.67 -4.38 11.62
CA GLU A 225 -7.87 -3.17 11.82
C GLU A 225 -7.45 -3.16 13.29
N PRO A 226 -6.29 -2.59 13.66
CA PRO A 226 -6.07 -2.23 15.04
C PRO A 226 -7.30 -1.47 15.51
N VAL A 227 -7.98 -1.94 16.53
CA VAL A 227 -9.17 -1.30 17.05
C VAL A 227 -8.82 -0.74 18.40
N LEU A 228 -8.84 0.56 18.53
CA LEU A 228 -8.80 1.21 19.85
C LEU A 228 -10.24 1.41 20.33
N LYS A 229 -10.66 0.65 21.35
CA LYS A 229 -11.99 0.84 21.92
C LYS A 229 -12.03 2.08 22.82
N GLN A 230 -13.23 2.59 23.08
CA GLN A 230 -13.41 3.63 24.08
C GLN A 230 -13.03 3.07 25.45
N ASN A 231 -12.21 3.81 26.21
CA ASN A 231 -11.86 3.44 27.57
C ASN A 231 -13.13 3.32 28.44
N TYR A 232 -13.13 2.37 29.36
CA TYR A 232 -14.26 2.15 30.25
C TYR A 232 -13.78 1.89 31.69
N PRO A 233 -14.42 2.58 32.68
CA PRO A 233 -15.43 3.63 32.54
C PRO A 233 -14.92 4.92 31.87
N ASN A 234 -15.84 5.73 31.32
CA ASN A 234 -15.56 7.08 30.80
C ASN A 234 -16.86 7.92 30.97
N PRO A 235 -16.94 8.95 31.88
CA PRO A 235 -15.84 9.40 32.74
C PRO A 235 -15.37 8.37 33.76
N PHE A 236 -14.14 8.52 34.27
CA PHE A 236 -13.51 7.59 35.21
C PHE A 236 -12.89 8.28 36.44
N ASN A 237 -12.66 7.49 37.51
CA ASN A 237 -12.09 7.96 38.78
C ASN A 237 -11.48 6.82 39.62
N PRO A 238 -10.17 6.75 39.87
CA PRO A 238 -9.11 7.27 39.02
C PRO A 238 -8.73 6.27 37.94
N ASN A 239 -9.33 5.06 37.94
CA ASN A 239 -8.95 3.92 37.07
C ASN A 239 -9.87 3.80 35.88
N THR A 240 -9.27 3.41 34.76
CA THR A 240 -9.99 3.07 33.53
C THR A 240 -9.26 1.96 32.78
N THR A 241 -9.97 1.25 31.95
CA THR A 241 -9.42 0.19 31.11
C THR A 241 -9.37 0.62 29.65
N PHE A 242 -8.26 0.32 29.00
CA PHE A 242 -8.04 0.45 27.58
C PHE A 242 -8.12 -0.93 26.94
N GLU A 243 -9.02 -1.12 25.98
CA GLU A 243 -9.13 -2.33 25.16
C GLU A 243 -8.74 -2.01 23.72
N PHE A 244 -7.91 -2.86 23.13
CA PHE A 244 -7.45 -2.68 21.75
C PHE A 244 -7.11 -4.03 21.12
N ASP A 245 -7.21 -4.10 19.80
CA ASP A 245 -6.88 -5.28 19.02
C ASP A 245 -5.61 -5.01 18.21
N VAL A 246 -4.68 -5.96 18.21
CA VAL A 246 -3.47 -5.97 17.41
C VAL A 246 -3.66 -6.98 16.28
N PRO A 247 -3.71 -6.54 15.01
CA PRO A 247 -3.91 -7.45 13.89
C PRO A 247 -2.68 -8.34 13.65
N ALA A 248 -2.90 -9.49 13.02
CA ALA A 248 -1.81 -10.31 12.55
C ALA A 248 -1.15 -9.67 11.31
N PHE A 249 0.18 -9.58 11.34
CA PHE A 249 1.01 -9.23 10.18
C PHE A 249 1.81 -10.45 9.75
N THR A 250 2.00 -10.60 8.45
CA THR A 250 2.88 -11.66 7.92
C THR A 250 4.34 -11.27 8.11
N GLY A 251 5.15 -12.20 8.60
CA GLY A 251 6.61 -12.06 8.68
C GLY A 251 7.19 -11.84 10.08
N SER A 252 6.51 -11.20 11.01
CA SER A 252 6.94 -11.11 12.41
C SER A 252 5.82 -11.56 13.34
N GLY A 253 6.12 -12.45 14.28
CA GLY A 253 5.16 -12.87 15.31
C GLY A 253 4.70 -11.76 16.25
N SER A 254 5.23 -10.53 16.11
CA SER A 254 4.90 -9.37 16.95
C SER A 254 5.24 -8.06 16.24
N GLN A 255 4.55 -6.96 16.60
CA GLN A 255 4.80 -5.61 16.09
C GLN A 255 4.93 -4.58 17.21
N ASP A 256 5.58 -3.48 16.92
CA ASP A 256 5.70 -2.37 17.88
C ASP A 256 4.35 -1.69 18.03
N VAL A 257 3.85 -1.67 19.28
CA VAL A 257 2.56 -1.09 19.66
C VAL A 257 2.80 -0.12 20.82
N SER A 258 2.19 1.05 20.76
CA SER A 258 2.16 1.97 21.88
C SER A 258 0.77 2.57 22.10
N ILE A 259 0.38 2.75 23.37
CA ILE A 259 -0.74 3.58 23.78
C ILE A 259 -0.19 4.64 24.73
N LYS A 260 -0.32 5.89 24.34
CA LYS A 260 0.16 7.05 25.08
C LYS A 260 -0.99 8.01 25.38
N VAL A 261 -0.94 8.63 26.53
CA VAL A 261 -1.94 9.60 27.01
C VAL A 261 -1.37 11.01 26.93
N TYR A 262 -2.20 11.93 26.50
CA TYR A 262 -1.85 13.34 26.31
C TYR A 262 -2.87 14.24 27.00
N ASP A 263 -2.41 15.38 27.52
CA ASP A 263 -3.27 16.47 28.00
C ASP A 263 -3.86 17.27 26.80
N ILE A 264 -4.68 18.27 27.10
CA ILE A 264 -5.29 19.15 26.08
C ILE A 264 -4.29 20.01 25.30
N LEU A 265 -3.06 20.14 25.80
CA LEU A 265 -1.98 20.90 25.15
C LEU A 265 -1.10 19.99 24.28
N GLY A 266 -1.35 18.67 24.30
CA GLY A 266 -0.58 17.68 23.56
C GLY A 266 0.68 17.17 24.28
N ASN A 267 0.85 17.48 25.58
CA ASN A 267 1.94 16.94 26.36
C ASN A 267 1.65 15.48 26.74
N GLU A 268 2.63 14.58 26.58
CA GLU A 268 2.53 13.19 27.02
C GLU A 268 2.50 13.14 28.56
N THR A 269 1.44 12.56 29.11
CA THR A 269 1.22 12.48 30.57
C THR A 269 1.36 11.06 31.10
N ALA A 270 1.18 10.03 30.26
CA ALA A 270 1.36 8.63 30.61
C ALA A 270 1.63 7.76 29.36
N VAL A 271 2.27 6.63 29.59
CA VAL A 271 2.44 5.53 28.61
C VAL A 271 1.76 4.31 29.20
N ILE A 272 0.73 3.82 28.53
CA ILE A 272 -0.04 2.63 28.95
C ILE A 272 0.59 1.37 28.37
N VAL A 273 0.92 1.41 27.08
CA VAL A 273 1.55 0.31 26.36
C VAL A 273 2.72 0.86 25.56
N ASN A 274 3.85 0.14 25.59
CA ASN A 274 4.99 0.42 24.71
C ASN A 274 5.86 -0.85 24.58
N GLY A 275 5.67 -1.56 23.49
CA GLY A 275 6.44 -2.81 23.26
C GLY A 275 5.98 -3.58 22.04
N LYS A 276 6.61 -4.75 21.85
CA LYS A 276 6.26 -5.69 20.78
C LYS A 276 5.14 -6.61 21.24
N LEU A 277 3.99 -6.54 20.58
CA LEU A 277 2.84 -7.38 20.87
C LEU A 277 2.56 -8.33 19.70
N ALA A 278 2.21 -9.56 20.04
CA ALA A 278 1.68 -10.53 19.08
C ALA A 278 0.27 -10.13 18.64
N PRO A 279 -0.24 -10.67 17.53
CA PRO A 279 -1.65 -10.49 17.16
C PRO A 279 -2.58 -10.97 18.26
N GLY A 280 -3.62 -10.20 18.57
CA GLY A 280 -4.59 -10.55 19.60
C GLY A 280 -5.35 -9.34 20.14
N SER A 281 -6.30 -9.63 21.05
CA SER A 281 -7.03 -8.61 21.81
C SER A 281 -6.34 -8.40 23.16
N TYR A 282 -6.15 -7.15 23.52
CA TYR A 282 -5.42 -6.73 24.72
C TYR A 282 -6.30 -5.85 25.59
N LYS A 283 -5.97 -5.86 26.87
CA LYS A 283 -6.65 -5.08 27.88
C LYS A 283 -5.63 -4.63 28.92
N ASP A 284 -5.47 -3.31 29.06
CA ASP A 284 -4.56 -2.70 30.02
C ASP A 284 -5.29 -1.68 30.89
N GLU A 285 -4.83 -1.51 32.13
CA GLU A 285 -5.42 -0.60 33.09
C GLU A 285 -4.56 0.68 33.20
N GLY A 286 -5.22 1.82 33.25
CA GLY A 286 -4.60 3.11 33.52
C GLY A 286 -5.07 3.67 34.86
N ASP A 287 -4.12 4.08 35.69
CA ASP A 287 -4.35 4.78 36.93
C ASP A 287 -3.97 6.28 36.79
N ALA A 288 -4.95 7.13 36.91
CA ALA A 288 -4.78 8.60 36.86
C ALA A 288 -4.87 9.27 38.24
N SER A 289 -4.55 8.56 39.33
CA SER A 289 -4.59 9.09 40.71
C SER A 289 -3.74 10.36 40.87
N MET A 290 -2.65 10.48 40.13
CA MET A 290 -1.73 11.62 40.17
C MET A 290 -2.08 12.74 39.18
N GLN A 291 -3.09 12.55 38.32
CA GLN A 291 -3.48 13.55 37.31
C GLN A 291 -4.66 14.40 37.80
N PRO A 292 -4.75 15.70 37.46
CA PRO A 292 -5.91 16.51 37.74
C PRO A 292 -7.15 16.07 36.94
N SER A 293 -8.35 16.38 37.50
CA SER A 293 -9.60 16.19 36.72
C SER A 293 -9.55 17.00 35.42
N GLY A 294 -10.00 16.41 34.32
CA GLY A 294 -9.94 17.08 33.02
C GLY A 294 -10.18 16.16 31.85
N VAL A 295 -10.01 16.74 30.66
CA VAL A 295 -10.06 16.04 29.38
C VAL A 295 -8.66 15.61 28.97
N TYR A 296 -8.52 14.35 28.57
CA TYR A 296 -7.30 13.76 28.06
C TYR A 296 -7.58 13.06 26.75
N PHE A 297 -6.53 12.82 25.98
CA PHE A 297 -6.56 12.03 24.75
C PHE A 297 -5.61 10.85 24.89
N TYR A 298 -6.00 9.69 24.40
CA TYR A 298 -5.09 8.57 24.30
C TYR A 298 -4.99 8.11 22.85
N LYS A 299 -3.77 7.79 22.44
CA LYS A 299 -3.41 7.47 21.06
C LYS A 299 -2.78 6.09 21.00
N LEU A 300 -3.43 5.19 20.25
CA LEU A 300 -2.83 3.93 19.80
C LEU A 300 -1.98 4.19 18.56
N GLN A 301 -0.79 3.66 18.55
CA GLN A 301 0.05 3.55 17.35
C GLN A 301 0.55 2.11 17.20
N SER A 302 0.41 1.57 15.98
CA SER A 302 0.82 0.22 15.64
C SER A 302 1.26 0.23 14.17
N GLY A 303 2.59 0.21 13.95
CA GLY A 303 3.13 0.46 12.61
C GLY A 303 2.69 1.82 12.06
N SER A 304 2.08 1.82 10.88
CA SER A 304 1.52 3.04 10.26
C SER A 304 0.11 3.40 10.75
N TYR A 305 -0.56 2.53 11.48
CA TYR A 305 -1.88 2.81 12.05
C TYR A 305 -1.78 3.74 13.27
N SER A 306 -2.70 4.70 13.34
CA SER A 306 -2.82 5.60 14.48
C SER A 306 -4.28 6.00 14.67
N GLU A 307 -4.80 5.79 15.88
CA GLU A 307 -6.14 6.21 16.30
C GLU A 307 -6.06 6.95 17.63
N THR A 308 -6.83 8.04 17.77
CA THR A 308 -6.89 8.84 18.98
C THR A 308 -8.32 8.93 19.48
N LYS A 309 -8.50 8.72 20.79
CA LYS A 309 -9.79 8.87 21.47
C LYS A 309 -9.69 9.81 22.65
N LYS A 310 -10.84 10.40 23.00
CA LYS A 310 -10.99 11.30 24.16
C LYS A 310 -11.43 10.52 25.39
N MET A 311 -10.90 10.88 26.56
CA MET A 311 -11.35 10.39 27.86
C MET A 311 -11.51 11.54 28.88
N ILE A 312 -12.30 11.32 29.90
CA ILE A 312 -12.63 12.33 30.94
C ILE A 312 -12.31 11.74 32.29
N LEU A 313 -11.38 12.37 33.01
CA LEU A 313 -11.08 12.08 34.41
C LEU A 313 -11.95 13.01 35.28
N ALA A 314 -12.76 12.44 36.15
CA ALA A 314 -13.67 13.16 37.06
C ALA A 314 -13.44 12.66 38.49
N LYS A 315 -12.55 13.32 39.22
CA LYS A 315 -12.32 13.09 40.66
C LYS A 315 -13.34 13.82 41.50
#